data_ec7f3fa216a8f82f66fff9eef6f5a9c1
#
_entry.id   ec7f3fa216a8f82f66fff9eef6f5a9c1
#
_cell.length_a   1.000
_cell.length_b   1.000
_cell.length_c   1.000
_cell.angle_alpha   90.00
_cell.angle_beta   90.00
_cell.angle_gamma   90.00
#
_symmetry.space_group_name_H-M   'P 1'
#
loop_
_entity.id
_entity.type
_entity.pdbx_description
1 polymer ?
#
loop_
_entity_poly.entity_id
_entity_poly.type
_entity_poly.pdbx_seq_one_letter_code
_entity_poly.pdbx_strand_id
1 'polypeptide(L)'
;VTSTEPADCSEVRNSDLQDENSKKRPLRVVYLSPQGDVFNQKMAEEMAQEEDLVLLCGHYEGIDERVLEEIVTDYVSIGDYVLTGGELPAMVMIDTISRLVPGVLHNDVSAEFESFQDNLLEYPQYSRPEEWRGKKVPPILLSGHHANIEKWRREQSILRTMERRPDLLKESNLTDKEKKWIRQVKRERKEAEKIK
;
A
#
# COMPACT_ATOMS: atom_id res chain seq x y z
N VAL A 1 56.90 -10.70 -5.56
CA VAL A 1 56.13 -11.93 -5.33
C VAL A 1 56.04 -12.10 -3.83
N THR A 2 55.01 -11.57 -3.20
CA THR A 2 54.66 -11.82 -1.79
C THR A 2 53.23 -12.35 -1.78
N SER A 3 53.13 -13.62 -1.50
CA SER A 3 51.89 -14.36 -1.23
C SER A 3 51.24 -13.85 0.05
N THR A 4 50.08 -13.24 -0.01
CA THR A 4 49.23 -13.00 1.14
C THR A 4 48.24 -14.15 1.26
N GLU A 5 48.34 -14.92 2.34
CA GLU A 5 47.39 -15.94 2.71
C GLU A 5 46.02 -15.34 3.03
N PRO A 6 44.89 -16.04 2.73
CA PRO A 6 43.56 -15.57 3.08
C PRO A 6 43.34 -15.63 4.59
N ALA A 7 42.76 -14.57 5.15
CA ALA A 7 42.39 -14.47 6.57
C ALA A 7 41.35 -15.55 6.92
N ASP A 8 41.63 -16.27 7.97
CA ASP A 8 40.78 -17.27 8.61
C ASP A 8 39.52 -16.59 9.23
N CYS A 9 38.36 -16.92 8.71
CA CYS A 9 37.04 -16.42 9.13
C CYS A 9 36.42 -17.28 10.26
N SER A 10 37.19 -17.98 11.07
CA SER A 10 36.66 -18.96 12.02
C SER A 10 36.61 -18.52 13.49
N GLU A 11 36.44 -17.23 13.81
CA GLU A 11 36.12 -16.81 15.19
C GLU A 11 35.10 -15.69 15.28
N VAL A 12 33.86 -16.00 14.96
CA VAL A 12 32.71 -15.25 15.53
C VAL A 12 32.26 -16.04 16.76
N ARG A 13 32.63 -15.54 17.95
CA ARG A 13 32.24 -16.16 19.23
C ARG A 13 30.73 -15.96 19.46
N ASN A 14 30.01 -17.07 19.45
CA ASN A 14 28.66 -17.23 20.00
C ASN A 14 28.71 -17.06 21.54
N SER A 15 28.60 -15.86 22.07
CA SER A 15 28.55 -15.67 23.52
C SER A 15 27.58 -14.63 24.07
N ASP A 16 26.64 -14.08 23.25
CA ASP A 16 25.65 -13.13 23.77
C ASP A 16 24.22 -13.37 23.25
N LEU A 17 23.79 -14.63 23.18
CA LEU A 17 22.41 -14.99 22.86
C LEU A 17 21.81 -15.88 23.96
N GLN A 18 21.64 -15.33 25.15
CA GLN A 18 20.74 -15.89 26.17
C GLN A 18 19.92 -14.75 26.77
N ASP A 19 18.88 -14.32 26.03
CA ASP A 19 17.72 -13.71 26.63
C ASP A 19 16.51 -14.59 26.29
N GLU A 20 16.30 -15.56 27.19
CA GLU A 20 15.17 -16.49 27.15
C GLU A 20 13.91 -15.71 27.53
N ASN A 21 13.10 -15.32 26.59
CA ASN A 21 11.63 -15.28 26.62
C ASN A 21 10.95 -14.29 25.66
N SER A 22 11.53 -13.89 24.57
CA SER A 22 10.76 -13.38 23.46
C SER A 22 10.64 -14.49 22.42
N LYS A 23 9.44 -14.95 22.11
CA LYS A 23 9.17 -15.73 20.90
C LYS A 23 9.47 -14.82 19.72
N LYS A 24 10.75 -14.70 19.33
CA LYS A 24 11.12 -13.99 18.09
C LYS A 24 10.34 -14.63 16.98
N ARG A 25 9.51 -13.84 16.31
CA ARG A 25 8.90 -14.27 15.06
C ARG A 25 10.03 -14.62 14.09
N PRO A 26 9.88 -15.65 13.26
CA PRO A 26 10.89 -15.95 12.25
C PRO A 26 11.07 -14.71 11.37
N LEU A 27 12.31 -14.42 11.00
CA LEU A 27 12.64 -13.30 10.11
C LEU A 27 11.84 -13.42 8.80
N ARG A 28 11.14 -12.37 8.43
CA ARG A 28 10.37 -12.35 7.17
C ARG A 28 11.29 -11.98 6.02
N VAL A 29 11.43 -12.89 5.06
CA VAL A 29 12.27 -12.74 3.87
C VAL A 29 11.38 -12.74 2.63
N VAL A 30 11.25 -11.59 1.99
CA VAL A 30 10.41 -11.37 0.82
C VAL A 30 11.23 -11.36 -0.44
N TYR A 31 11.02 -12.34 -1.33
CA TYR A 31 11.64 -12.37 -2.65
C TYR A 31 10.76 -11.63 -3.67
N LEU A 32 11.38 -10.66 -4.34
CA LEU A 32 10.70 -9.82 -5.34
C LEU A 32 10.74 -10.49 -6.70
N SER A 33 9.63 -11.09 -7.09
CA SER A 33 9.53 -11.91 -8.29
C SER A 33 8.13 -11.80 -8.92
N PRO A 34 8.01 -11.84 -10.27
CA PRO A 34 6.72 -11.95 -10.95
C PRO A 34 5.89 -13.19 -10.57
N GLN A 35 6.51 -14.19 -9.92
CA GLN A 35 5.82 -15.40 -9.46
C GLN A 35 4.98 -15.18 -8.19
N GLY A 36 5.23 -14.06 -7.48
CA GLY A 36 4.60 -13.79 -6.21
C GLY A 36 3.19 -13.20 -6.29
N ASP A 37 2.54 -13.13 -5.14
CA ASP A 37 1.27 -12.43 -4.99
C ASP A 37 1.43 -10.93 -5.26
N VAL A 38 0.41 -10.32 -5.87
CA VAL A 38 0.46 -8.89 -6.21
C VAL A 38 0.40 -8.05 -4.95
N PHE A 39 1.45 -7.25 -4.72
CA PHE A 39 1.55 -6.33 -3.59
C PHE A 39 0.37 -5.36 -3.53
N ASN A 40 -0.19 -5.18 -2.35
CA ASN A 40 -1.32 -4.32 -2.09
C ASN A 40 -1.24 -3.68 -0.70
N GLN A 41 -2.15 -2.74 -0.41
CA GLN A 41 -2.15 -2.00 0.85
C GLN A 41 -2.23 -2.91 2.08
N LYS A 42 -3.04 -3.97 2.03
CA LYS A 42 -3.19 -4.92 3.14
C LYS A 42 -1.87 -5.64 3.45
N MET A 43 -1.16 -6.10 2.42
CA MET A 43 0.17 -6.71 2.61
C MET A 43 1.16 -5.71 3.22
N ALA A 44 1.11 -4.44 2.80
CA ALA A 44 1.94 -3.40 3.39
C ALA A 44 1.63 -3.17 4.87
N GLU A 45 0.35 -3.16 5.25
CA GLU A 45 -0.11 -3.04 6.65
C GLU A 45 0.38 -4.22 7.51
N GLU A 46 0.33 -5.44 6.97
CA GLU A 46 0.85 -6.64 7.63
C GLU A 46 2.37 -6.57 7.82
N MET A 47 3.11 -6.17 6.77
CA MET A 47 4.57 -6.04 6.79
C MET A 47 5.06 -4.89 7.69
N ALA A 48 4.28 -3.82 7.83
CA ALA A 48 4.60 -2.71 8.71
C ALA A 48 4.56 -3.08 10.22
N GLN A 49 4.05 -4.25 10.58
CA GLN A 49 4.04 -4.78 11.95
C GLN A 49 5.28 -5.61 12.28
N GLU A 50 6.15 -5.89 11.30
CA GLU A 50 7.37 -6.65 11.53
C GLU A 50 8.47 -5.74 12.10
N GLU A 51 9.27 -6.27 13.03
CA GLU A 51 10.45 -5.57 13.56
C GLU A 51 11.56 -5.50 12.49
N ASP A 52 11.76 -6.61 11.79
CA ASP A 52 12.76 -6.76 10.74
C ASP A 52 12.13 -7.36 9.48
N LEU A 53 12.46 -6.78 8.32
CA LEU A 53 12.01 -7.24 7.01
C LEU A 53 13.18 -7.28 6.04
N VAL A 54 13.43 -8.44 5.45
CA VAL A 54 14.45 -8.61 4.41
C VAL A 54 13.77 -8.61 3.04
N LEU A 55 14.22 -7.73 2.15
CA LEU A 55 13.80 -7.71 0.75
C LEU A 55 14.91 -8.30 -0.12
N LEU A 56 14.65 -9.46 -0.70
CA LEU A 56 15.58 -10.17 -1.56
C LEU A 56 15.36 -9.76 -3.01
N CYS A 57 16.35 -9.08 -3.60
CA CYS A 57 16.31 -8.59 -4.97
C CYS A 57 17.13 -9.52 -5.88
N GLY A 58 16.46 -10.21 -6.79
CA GLY A 58 17.12 -11.04 -7.79
C GLY A 58 17.68 -10.19 -8.94
N HIS A 59 18.81 -10.65 -9.49
CA HIS A 59 19.46 -10.07 -10.66
C HIS A 59 19.81 -11.15 -11.68
N TYR A 60 20.04 -10.76 -12.93
CA TYR A 60 20.46 -11.62 -14.03
C TYR A 60 19.55 -12.84 -14.22
N GLU A 61 20.12 -14.04 -14.16
CA GLU A 61 19.43 -15.32 -14.36
C GLU A 61 18.58 -15.75 -13.14
N GLY A 62 18.62 -15.00 -12.04
CA GLY A 62 17.89 -15.29 -10.81
C GLY A 62 18.77 -15.86 -9.69
N ILE A 63 18.11 -16.44 -8.69
CA ILE A 63 18.74 -17.04 -7.52
C ILE A 63 18.50 -18.56 -7.57
N ASP A 64 19.45 -19.35 -7.10
CA ASP A 64 19.32 -20.81 -7.04
C ASP A 64 18.06 -21.19 -6.23
N GLU A 65 17.18 -22.00 -6.84
CA GLU A 65 15.89 -22.37 -6.26
C GLU A 65 16.04 -23.02 -4.87
N ARG A 66 17.07 -23.81 -4.68
CA ARG A 66 17.35 -24.47 -3.38
C ARG A 66 17.62 -23.48 -2.26
N VAL A 67 18.18 -22.30 -2.61
CA VAL A 67 18.40 -21.19 -1.65
C VAL A 67 17.06 -20.49 -1.37
N LEU A 68 16.26 -20.27 -2.42
CA LEU A 68 14.93 -19.66 -2.26
C LEU A 68 14.03 -20.53 -1.38
N GLU A 69 13.99 -21.83 -1.59
CA GLU A 69 13.22 -22.80 -0.79
C GLU A 69 13.62 -22.79 0.69
N GLU A 70 14.90 -22.53 1.00
CA GLU A 70 15.41 -22.54 2.36
C GLU A 70 15.14 -21.24 3.12
N ILE A 71 15.22 -20.07 2.46
CA ILE A 71 15.24 -18.79 3.17
C ILE A 71 14.02 -17.89 2.92
N VAL A 72 13.30 -18.07 1.80
CA VAL A 72 12.20 -17.17 1.42
C VAL A 72 10.92 -17.54 2.15
N THR A 73 10.29 -16.55 2.78
CA THR A 73 8.98 -16.73 3.42
C THR A 73 7.83 -16.28 2.53
N ASP A 74 8.06 -15.27 1.69
CA ASP A 74 7.04 -14.66 0.85
C ASP A 74 7.60 -14.36 -0.56
N TYR A 75 6.80 -14.64 -1.58
CA TYR A 75 7.04 -14.21 -2.95
C TYR A 75 6.10 -13.06 -3.26
N VAL A 76 6.63 -11.91 -3.69
CA VAL A 76 5.83 -10.70 -3.93
C VAL A 76 6.13 -10.11 -5.30
N SER A 77 5.07 -9.82 -6.05
CA SER A 77 5.09 -9.11 -7.33
C SER A 77 4.51 -7.71 -7.19
N ILE A 78 4.99 -6.74 -7.96
CA ILE A 78 4.35 -5.43 -8.05
C ILE A 78 3.46 -5.28 -9.29
N GLY A 79 3.26 -6.35 -10.07
CA GLY A 79 2.39 -6.38 -11.24
C GLY A 79 2.87 -7.34 -12.33
N ASP A 80 2.05 -7.56 -13.35
CA ASP A 80 2.28 -8.50 -14.45
C ASP A 80 3.20 -7.88 -15.52
N TYR A 81 4.43 -7.57 -15.16
CA TYR A 81 5.47 -7.06 -16.05
C TYR A 81 6.86 -7.38 -15.52
N VAL A 82 7.87 -7.36 -16.39
CA VAL A 82 9.24 -7.71 -16.05
C VAL A 82 10.09 -6.45 -15.95
N LEU A 83 10.91 -6.38 -14.90
CA LEU A 83 11.91 -5.35 -14.66
C LEU A 83 13.33 -5.96 -14.76
N THR A 84 14.34 -5.11 -14.82
CA THR A 84 15.74 -5.54 -14.90
C THR A 84 16.30 -6.13 -13.61
N GLY A 85 15.63 -5.87 -12.46
CA GLY A 85 16.02 -6.36 -11.15
C GLY A 85 14.95 -6.08 -10.10
N GLY A 86 15.16 -6.57 -8.88
CA GLY A 86 14.22 -6.44 -7.75
C GLY A 86 14.30 -5.11 -7.00
N GLU A 87 15.24 -4.22 -7.31
CA GLU A 87 15.48 -3.00 -6.54
C GLU A 87 14.34 -1.99 -6.64
N LEU A 88 13.78 -1.80 -7.85
CA LEU A 88 12.63 -0.90 -8.02
C LEU A 88 11.39 -1.40 -7.29
N PRO A 89 11.01 -2.69 -7.38
CA PRO A 89 9.99 -3.27 -6.51
C PRO A 89 10.27 -3.07 -5.03
N ALA A 90 11.52 -3.29 -4.58
CA ALA A 90 11.91 -3.06 -3.19
C ALA A 90 11.68 -1.61 -2.76
N MET A 91 12.06 -0.63 -3.60
CA MET A 91 11.82 0.78 -3.31
C MET A 91 10.34 1.11 -3.18
N VAL A 92 9.48 0.55 -4.05
CA VAL A 92 8.02 0.71 -3.96
C VAL A 92 7.49 0.14 -2.65
N MET A 93 7.95 -1.05 -2.26
CA MET A 93 7.53 -1.67 -1.01
C MET A 93 8.03 -0.89 0.21
N ILE A 94 9.31 -0.47 0.23
CA ILE A 94 9.88 0.32 1.32
C ILE A 94 9.10 1.61 1.52
N ASP A 95 8.82 2.36 0.46
CA ASP A 95 8.04 3.60 0.55
C ASP A 95 6.64 3.33 1.10
N THR A 96 5.95 2.32 0.57
CA THR A 96 4.59 1.98 0.98
C THR A 96 4.53 1.51 2.44
N ILE A 97 5.43 0.63 2.85
CA ILE A 97 5.47 0.04 4.20
C ILE A 97 5.89 1.09 5.23
N SER A 98 6.95 1.87 4.95
CA SER A 98 7.48 2.85 5.90
C SER A 98 6.48 3.97 6.23
N ARG A 99 5.61 4.35 5.29
CA ARG A 99 4.51 5.31 5.53
C ARG A 99 3.51 4.84 6.57
N LEU A 100 3.40 3.53 6.81
CA LEU A 100 2.48 2.90 7.77
C LEU A 100 3.12 2.70 9.15
N VAL A 101 4.43 2.89 9.24
CA VAL A 101 5.15 2.81 10.53
C VAL A 101 4.91 4.10 11.32
N PRO A 102 4.44 4.00 12.59
CA PRO A 102 4.18 5.17 13.42
C PRO A 102 5.40 6.09 13.54
N GLY A 103 5.19 7.39 13.40
CA GLY A 103 6.24 8.40 13.53
C GLY A 103 7.12 8.62 12.30
N VAL A 104 6.95 7.87 11.22
CA VAL A 104 7.67 8.10 9.95
C VAL A 104 7.09 9.31 9.20
N LEU A 105 5.78 9.43 9.14
CA LEU A 105 5.12 10.63 8.60
C LEU A 105 4.90 11.66 9.72
N HIS A 106 5.14 12.94 9.40
CA HIS A 106 4.93 14.05 10.34
C HIS A 106 3.47 14.29 10.71
N ASN A 107 2.53 13.71 9.96
CA ASN A 107 1.10 13.91 10.15
C ASN A 107 0.38 12.56 10.01
N ASP A 108 0.22 11.87 11.11
CA ASP A 108 -0.46 10.56 11.18
C ASP A 108 -1.91 10.61 10.67
N VAL A 109 -2.57 11.80 10.78
CA VAL A 109 -3.92 12.04 10.25
C VAL A 109 -3.96 12.02 8.71
N SER A 110 -2.82 12.26 8.04
CA SER A 110 -2.76 12.26 6.57
C SER A 110 -3.06 10.88 5.98
N ALA A 111 -2.62 9.81 6.65
CA ALA A 111 -2.82 8.44 6.19
C ALA A 111 -4.28 7.97 6.31
N GLU A 112 -5.07 8.56 7.22
CA GLU A 112 -6.46 8.14 7.49
C GLU A 112 -7.43 8.44 6.34
N PHE A 113 -7.09 9.35 5.41
CA PHE A 113 -7.98 9.78 4.32
C PHE A 113 -7.45 9.45 2.92
N GLU A 114 -6.39 8.68 2.83
CA GLU A 114 -5.79 8.27 1.54
C GLU A 114 -6.59 7.14 0.87
N SER A 115 -6.27 6.90 -0.40
CA SER A 115 -6.87 5.78 -1.16
C SER A 115 -6.56 4.44 -0.50
N PHE A 116 -7.52 3.51 -0.60
CA PHE A 116 -7.55 2.17 0.00
C PHE A 116 -7.90 2.11 1.49
N GLN A 117 -8.01 3.22 2.19
CA GLN A 117 -8.66 3.26 3.49
C GLN A 117 -10.15 2.86 3.32
N ASP A 118 -10.65 1.95 4.15
CA ASP A 118 -11.98 1.35 4.00
C ASP A 118 -12.27 0.78 2.59
N ASN A 119 -11.25 0.42 1.82
CA ASN A 119 -11.37 0.02 0.40
C ASN A 119 -12.07 1.06 -0.47
N LEU A 120 -11.82 2.33 -0.24
CA LEU A 120 -12.31 3.43 -1.08
C LEU A 120 -11.13 4.20 -1.70
N LEU A 121 -11.40 4.85 -2.84
CA LEU A 121 -10.48 5.83 -3.41
C LEU A 121 -10.65 7.17 -2.69
N GLU A 122 -9.58 7.92 -2.60
CA GLU A 122 -9.58 9.26 -2.06
C GLU A 122 -10.54 10.19 -2.83
N TYR A 123 -11.16 11.12 -2.10
CA TYR A 123 -12.00 12.17 -2.68
C TYR A 123 -11.18 13.16 -3.53
N PRO A 124 -11.82 13.97 -4.43
CA PRO A 124 -11.11 14.93 -5.25
C PRO A 124 -10.52 16.07 -4.41
N GLN A 125 -9.24 16.31 -4.59
CA GLN A 125 -8.51 17.41 -3.96
C GLN A 125 -8.62 18.68 -4.80
N TYR A 126 -8.68 19.84 -4.13
CA TYR A 126 -8.72 21.16 -4.73
C TYR A 126 -7.67 22.05 -4.09
N SER A 127 -6.96 22.82 -4.91
CA SER A 127 -5.96 23.80 -4.49
C SER A 127 -6.38 25.21 -4.91
N ARG A 128 -5.64 26.22 -4.47
CA ARG A 128 -5.79 27.60 -4.96
C ARG A 128 -5.35 27.70 -6.43
N PRO A 129 -5.96 28.62 -7.21
CA PRO A 129 -7.03 29.55 -6.88
C PRO A 129 -8.42 28.89 -6.80
N GLU A 130 -9.41 29.60 -6.21
CA GLU A 130 -10.83 29.15 -6.11
C GLU A 130 -11.46 28.86 -7.47
N GLU A 131 -11.08 29.63 -8.49
CA GLU A 131 -11.52 29.42 -9.87
C GLU A 131 -10.30 29.27 -10.79
N TRP A 132 -10.28 28.19 -11.58
CA TRP A 132 -9.25 27.93 -12.57
C TRP A 132 -9.89 27.59 -13.92
N ARG A 133 -9.66 28.43 -14.92
CA ARG A 133 -10.21 28.28 -16.29
C ARG A 133 -11.72 28.06 -16.31
N GLY A 134 -12.47 28.84 -15.54
CA GLY A 134 -13.94 28.75 -15.44
C GLY A 134 -14.45 27.59 -14.58
N LYS A 135 -13.57 26.78 -13.99
CA LYS A 135 -13.93 25.68 -13.07
C LYS A 135 -13.74 26.15 -11.64
N LYS A 136 -14.78 26.06 -10.83
CA LYS A 136 -14.80 26.49 -9.44
C LYS A 136 -14.60 25.36 -8.47
N VAL A 137 -13.95 25.64 -7.34
CA VAL A 137 -13.94 24.75 -6.17
C VAL A 137 -15.39 24.57 -5.69
N PRO A 138 -15.83 23.36 -5.34
CA PRO A 138 -17.15 23.15 -4.75
C PRO A 138 -17.39 24.06 -3.55
N PRO A 139 -18.52 24.84 -3.51
CA PRO A 139 -18.78 25.82 -2.45
C PRO A 139 -18.79 25.23 -1.04
N ILE A 140 -19.15 23.94 -0.92
CA ILE A 140 -19.16 23.23 0.36
C ILE A 140 -17.76 23.19 1.02
N LEU A 141 -16.70 23.11 0.23
CA LEU A 141 -15.31 23.09 0.73
C LEU A 141 -14.86 24.45 1.24
N LEU A 142 -15.54 25.53 0.82
CA LEU A 142 -15.28 26.90 1.25
C LEU A 142 -16.16 27.35 2.42
N SER A 143 -17.14 26.51 2.81
CA SER A 143 -18.18 26.88 3.80
C SER A 143 -17.68 26.93 5.25
N GLY A 144 -16.53 26.33 5.57
CA GLY A 144 -16.01 26.19 6.95
C GLY A 144 -16.79 25.19 7.82
N HIS A 145 -17.83 24.52 7.31
CA HIS A 145 -18.62 23.55 8.06
C HIS A 145 -18.02 22.15 7.97
N HIS A 146 -17.12 21.82 8.90
CA HIS A 146 -16.35 20.57 8.90
C HIS A 146 -17.19 19.30 8.69
N ALA A 147 -18.27 19.14 9.44
CA ALA A 147 -19.15 17.96 9.31
C ALA A 147 -19.75 17.79 7.92
N ASN A 148 -20.13 18.88 7.26
CA ASN A 148 -20.67 18.85 5.91
C ASN A 148 -19.57 18.58 4.88
N ILE A 149 -18.35 19.09 5.11
CA ILE A 149 -17.18 18.83 4.26
C ILE A 149 -16.80 17.36 4.34
N GLU A 150 -16.74 16.78 5.54
CA GLU A 150 -16.43 15.34 5.71
C GLU A 150 -17.47 14.44 5.06
N LYS A 151 -18.76 14.77 5.24
CA LYS A 151 -19.83 14.06 4.55
C LYS A 151 -19.67 14.12 3.02
N TRP A 152 -19.40 15.30 2.49
CA TRP A 152 -19.18 15.50 1.05
C TRP A 152 -17.94 14.69 0.57
N ARG A 153 -16.84 14.73 1.32
CA ARG A 153 -15.63 13.96 1.02
C ARG A 153 -15.95 12.47 0.94
N ARG A 154 -16.65 11.93 1.93
CA ARG A 154 -17.07 10.53 1.96
C ARG A 154 -17.95 10.16 0.76
N GLU A 155 -18.93 10.98 0.43
CA GLU A 155 -19.78 10.80 -0.75
C GLU A 155 -18.97 10.80 -2.06
N GLN A 156 -17.98 11.70 -2.19
CA GLN A 156 -17.11 11.76 -3.36
C GLN A 156 -16.19 10.55 -3.47
N SER A 157 -15.66 10.05 -2.36
CA SER A 157 -14.85 8.82 -2.32
C SER A 157 -15.67 7.63 -2.83
N ILE A 158 -16.88 7.47 -2.34
CA ILE A 158 -17.80 6.39 -2.78
C ILE A 158 -18.12 6.52 -4.28
N LEU A 159 -18.47 7.71 -4.77
CA LEU A 159 -18.77 7.94 -6.19
C LEU A 159 -17.57 7.64 -7.08
N ARG A 160 -16.40 8.13 -6.71
CA ARG A 160 -15.15 7.89 -7.45
C ARG A 160 -14.77 6.41 -7.47
N THR A 161 -14.93 5.72 -6.35
CA THR A 161 -14.67 4.27 -6.26
C THR A 161 -15.66 3.50 -7.13
N MET A 162 -16.95 3.87 -7.10
CA MET A 162 -17.98 3.25 -7.92
C MET A 162 -17.68 3.38 -9.43
N GLU A 163 -17.08 4.49 -9.84
CA GLU A 163 -16.77 4.77 -11.25
C GLU A 163 -15.47 4.10 -11.72
N ARG A 164 -14.43 4.15 -10.89
CA ARG A 164 -13.08 3.81 -11.31
C ARG A 164 -12.58 2.46 -10.79
N ARG A 165 -13.04 2.06 -9.61
CA ARG A 165 -12.65 0.82 -8.94
C ARG A 165 -13.86 0.16 -8.26
N PRO A 166 -14.87 -0.27 -9.05
CA PRO A 166 -16.09 -0.89 -8.52
C PRO A 166 -15.84 -2.22 -7.80
N ASP A 167 -14.68 -2.85 -8.02
CA ASP A 167 -14.19 -4.02 -7.31
C ASP A 167 -14.02 -3.74 -5.81
N LEU A 168 -13.42 -2.60 -5.44
CA LEU A 168 -13.17 -2.20 -4.06
C LEU A 168 -14.45 -2.01 -3.25
N LEU A 169 -15.55 -1.57 -3.88
CA LEU A 169 -16.83 -1.40 -3.17
C LEU A 169 -17.40 -2.68 -2.59
N LYS A 170 -16.99 -3.85 -3.09
CA LYS A 170 -17.47 -5.14 -2.58
C LYS A 170 -16.91 -5.43 -1.19
N GLU A 171 -15.72 -4.95 -0.92
CA GLU A 171 -14.96 -5.18 0.32
C GLU A 171 -14.96 -3.97 1.26
N SER A 172 -15.62 -2.86 0.84
CA SER A 172 -15.63 -1.61 1.60
C SER A 172 -16.62 -1.63 2.76
N ASN A 173 -16.25 -0.94 3.86
CA ASN A 173 -17.09 -0.80 5.06
C ASN A 173 -18.18 0.28 4.85
N LEU A 174 -19.19 -0.04 4.03
CA LEU A 174 -20.31 0.86 3.76
C LEU A 174 -21.45 0.65 4.76
N THR A 175 -21.96 1.77 5.28
CA THR A 175 -23.19 1.76 6.09
C THR A 175 -24.41 1.41 5.23
N ASP A 176 -25.51 0.96 5.87
CA ASP A 176 -26.75 0.64 5.15
C ASP A 176 -27.38 1.86 4.46
N LYS A 177 -27.14 3.07 5.01
CA LYS A 177 -27.55 4.33 4.38
C LYS A 177 -26.76 4.57 3.07
N GLU A 178 -25.45 4.39 3.10
CA GLU A 178 -24.59 4.53 1.92
C GLU A 178 -24.93 3.47 0.85
N LYS A 179 -25.17 2.23 1.25
CA LYS A 179 -25.61 1.16 0.33
C LYS A 179 -26.95 1.48 -0.36
N LYS A 180 -27.90 2.08 0.37
CA LYS A 180 -29.18 2.54 -0.22
C LYS A 180 -28.95 3.70 -1.18
N TRP A 181 -28.15 4.67 -0.79
CA TRP A 181 -27.82 5.83 -1.60
C TRP A 181 -27.10 5.41 -2.91
N ILE A 182 -26.12 4.52 -2.87
CA ILE A 182 -25.45 3.97 -4.06
C ILE A 182 -26.46 3.34 -5.04
N ARG A 183 -27.45 2.59 -4.53
CA ARG A 183 -28.49 1.97 -5.37
C ARG A 183 -29.34 3.04 -6.07
N GLN A 184 -29.66 4.11 -5.37
CA GLN A 184 -30.40 5.24 -5.93
C GLN A 184 -29.58 5.92 -7.04
N VAL A 185 -28.32 6.30 -6.77
CA VAL A 185 -27.43 6.92 -7.75
C VAL A 185 -27.25 6.05 -9.00
N LYS A 186 -27.11 4.73 -8.83
CA LYS A 186 -27.03 3.80 -9.97
C LYS A 186 -28.30 3.76 -10.82
N ARG A 187 -29.50 3.92 -10.21
CA ARG A 187 -30.76 4.00 -10.95
C ARG A 187 -30.86 5.29 -11.74
N GLU A 188 -30.61 6.42 -11.08
CA GLU A 188 -30.66 7.75 -11.72
C GLU A 188 -29.70 7.84 -12.91
N ARG A 189 -28.50 7.31 -12.82
CA ARG A 189 -27.54 7.26 -13.94
C ARG A 189 -28.04 6.39 -15.09
N LYS A 190 -28.60 5.21 -14.81
CA LYS A 190 -29.18 4.33 -15.83
C LYS A 190 -30.39 4.97 -16.54
N GLU A 191 -31.19 5.75 -15.82
CA GLU A 191 -32.31 6.49 -16.39
C GLU A 191 -31.82 7.63 -17.28
N ALA A 192 -30.79 8.37 -16.83
CA ALA A 192 -30.20 9.44 -17.64
C ALA A 192 -29.51 8.95 -18.92
N GLU A 193 -28.94 7.74 -18.91
CA GLU A 193 -28.33 7.11 -20.10
C GLU A 193 -29.38 6.65 -21.14
N LYS A 194 -30.58 6.31 -20.70
CA LYS A 194 -31.67 5.90 -21.60
C LYS A 194 -32.34 7.08 -22.34
N ILE A 195 -32.11 8.30 -21.85
CA ILE A 195 -32.70 9.53 -22.40
C ILE A 195 -31.75 10.20 -23.42
N LYS A 196 -30.50 9.76 -23.48
CA LYS A 196 -29.49 10.18 -24.48
C LYS A 196 -29.48 9.24 -25.67
#